data_d55ec456403ab789caed211d8186284e
#
_entry.id   d55ec456403ab789caed211d8186284e
#
_cell.length_a   1.000
_cell.length_b   1.000
_cell.length_c   1.000
_cell.angle_alpha   90.00
_cell.angle_beta   90.00
_cell.angle_gamma   90.00
#
_symmetry.space_group_name_H-M   'P 1'
#
loop_
_entity.id
_entity.type
_entity.pdbx_description
1 polymer ?
#
loop_
_entity_poly.entity_id
_entity_poly.type
_entity_poly.pdbx_seq_one_letter_code
_entity_poly.pdbx_strand_id
1 'polypeptide(L)'
;MAMQNGTKRIPLGLALAVAVTLLHQDATATIGPIIDLGTASSFAVLGGSGIANAGTTTINGDVGTFPTATMGGFGTVTLNGTNYGGGPFTQNAKIDLNTAYTNAVGISPTAIYDPIFDLGGLILTPGVYNDSSSFGITGTLTLDAQGDPNAVWIFQAGSTLITTANSMITLTNGAQASNVFWQVGSSATLGMDSAFSGNILAYTSITLDTGVVDHGQALALNGAVSFNNDTVGIIAAPEPGSMMILGCGLATLVVFRRRLA
;
A
#
# COMPACT_ATOMS: atom_id res chain seq x y z
N MET A 1 -12.92 36.95 83.26
CA MET A 1 -12.06 37.31 82.11
C MET A 1 -11.72 36.05 81.44
N ALA A 2 -12.48 35.63 80.41
CA ALA A 2 -12.34 34.34 79.75
C ALA A 2 -12.03 34.61 78.28
N MET A 3 -10.84 34.13 77.85
CA MET A 3 -10.39 34.17 76.44
C MET A 3 -11.00 32.97 75.73
N GLN A 4 -11.82 33.22 74.73
CA GLN A 4 -12.27 32.21 73.79
C GLN A 4 -11.29 32.08 72.66
N ASN A 5 -10.66 30.88 72.55
CA ASN A 5 -9.86 30.48 71.38
C ASN A 5 -10.81 29.96 70.30
N GLY A 6 -10.98 30.76 69.23
CA GLY A 6 -11.70 30.35 68.04
C GLY A 6 -10.76 29.64 67.05
N THR A 7 -10.84 28.31 66.97
CA THR A 7 -10.19 27.51 65.91
C THR A 7 -10.92 27.68 64.59
N LYS A 8 -10.32 28.42 63.66
CA LYS A 8 -10.77 28.48 62.28
C LYS A 8 -10.42 27.16 61.57
N ARG A 9 -11.43 26.39 61.22
CA ARG A 9 -11.28 25.23 60.30
C ARG A 9 -11.20 25.75 58.87
N ILE A 10 -10.07 25.44 58.23
CA ILE A 10 -9.85 25.67 56.77
C ILE A 10 -10.52 24.50 56.02
N PRO A 11 -11.41 24.75 55.07
CA PRO A 11 -11.93 23.67 54.27
C PRO A 11 -10.88 23.20 53.26
N LEU A 12 -10.48 21.93 53.39
CA LEU A 12 -9.65 21.22 52.49
C LEU A 12 -10.50 20.78 51.28
N GLY A 13 -10.46 21.56 50.21
CA GLY A 13 -11.23 21.31 49.00
C GLY A 13 -10.55 21.90 47.78
N LEU A 14 -9.25 21.60 47.59
CA LEU A 14 -8.56 21.95 46.35
C LEU A 14 -8.58 20.72 45.46
N ALA A 15 -9.62 20.57 44.67
CA ALA A 15 -9.66 19.60 43.58
C ALA A 15 -8.65 20.04 42.49
N LEU A 16 -7.54 19.32 42.39
CA LEU A 16 -6.56 19.49 41.33
C LEU A 16 -7.18 18.97 40.02
N ALA A 17 -7.78 19.85 39.23
CA ALA A 17 -8.18 19.56 37.87
C ALA A 17 -6.90 19.55 37.01
N VAL A 18 -6.37 18.36 36.75
CA VAL A 18 -5.36 18.18 35.73
C VAL A 18 -6.03 18.30 34.37
N ALA A 19 -5.97 19.49 33.80
CA ALA A 19 -6.32 19.70 32.40
C ALA A 19 -5.24 19.02 31.53
N VAL A 20 -5.51 17.81 31.09
CA VAL A 20 -4.75 17.18 30.00
C VAL A 20 -5.13 17.93 28.72
N THR A 21 -4.39 18.97 28.39
CA THR A 21 -4.43 19.56 27.04
C THR A 21 -3.78 18.54 26.10
N LEU A 22 -4.61 17.74 25.46
CA LEU A 22 -4.24 17.02 24.25
C LEU A 22 -3.88 18.08 23.20
N LEU A 23 -2.59 18.30 23.03
CA LEU A 23 -2.07 18.97 21.84
C LEU A 23 -2.44 18.07 20.66
N HIS A 24 -3.58 18.33 20.05
CA HIS A 24 -3.82 17.89 18.68
C HIS A 24 -2.81 18.67 17.85
N GLN A 25 -1.71 18.00 17.51
CA GLN A 25 -0.97 18.41 16.34
C GLN A 25 -1.88 18.06 15.16
N ASP A 26 -2.56 19.07 14.64
CA ASP A 26 -3.12 18.98 13.30
C ASP A 26 -1.91 18.77 12.38
N ALA A 27 -1.59 17.49 12.12
CA ALA A 27 -0.74 17.13 11.02
C ALA A 27 -1.50 17.66 9.79
N THR A 28 -1.02 18.77 9.24
CA THR A 28 -1.45 19.21 7.92
C THR A 28 -1.09 18.06 6.99
N ALA A 29 -2.08 17.22 6.68
CA ALA A 29 -1.94 16.17 5.72
C ALA A 29 -1.41 16.83 4.44
N THR A 30 -0.16 16.62 4.14
CA THR A 30 0.38 16.95 2.82
C THR A 30 -0.27 15.94 1.90
N ILE A 31 -1.40 16.34 1.28
CA ILE A 31 -2.00 15.51 0.23
C ILE A 31 -0.93 15.42 -0.84
N GLY A 32 -0.20 14.32 -0.84
CA GLY A 32 0.75 13.98 -1.89
C GLY A 32 0.02 13.91 -3.24
N PRO A 33 0.73 13.90 -4.36
CA PRO A 33 0.11 13.78 -5.66
C PRO A 33 -0.70 12.47 -5.71
N ILE A 34 -2.01 12.60 -5.93
CA ILE A 34 -2.93 11.46 -5.98
C ILE A 34 -2.84 10.83 -7.36
N ILE A 35 -2.50 9.55 -7.42
CA ILE A 35 -2.63 8.74 -8.63
C ILE A 35 -4.01 8.05 -8.59
N ASP A 36 -4.94 8.58 -9.38
CA ASP A 36 -6.27 7.99 -9.52
C ASP A 36 -6.21 6.86 -10.57
N LEU A 37 -6.47 5.64 -10.13
CA LEU A 37 -6.53 4.46 -10.99
C LEU A 37 -7.90 4.28 -11.66
N GLY A 38 -8.91 5.07 -11.28
CA GLY A 38 -10.26 4.96 -11.82
C GLY A 38 -10.81 3.52 -11.75
N THR A 39 -11.33 3.02 -12.88
CA THR A 39 -11.84 1.64 -12.96
C THR A 39 -10.74 0.58 -12.85
N ALA A 40 -9.46 0.92 -13.04
CA ALA A 40 -8.35 -0.01 -12.82
C ALA A 40 -8.11 -0.31 -11.33
N SER A 41 -8.68 0.47 -10.41
CA SER A 41 -8.49 0.30 -8.96
C SER A 41 -9.03 -1.02 -8.41
N SER A 42 -10.02 -1.65 -9.06
CA SER A 42 -10.55 -2.96 -8.65
C SER A 42 -9.72 -4.15 -9.13
N PHE A 43 -8.84 -3.94 -10.12
CA PHE A 43 -8.05 -5.01 -10.70
C PHE A 43 -6.80 -5.29 -9.88
N ALA A 44 -6.66 -6.51 -9.37
CA ALA A 44 -5.37 -6.98 -8.87
C ALA A 44 -4.39 -7.21 -10.03
N VAL A 45 -4.92 -7.66 -11.18
CA VAL A 45 -4.10 -7.96 -12.37
C VAL A 45 -4.77 -7.44 -13.63
N LEU A 46 -4.04 -6.62 -14.38
CA LEU A 46 -4.49 -6.09 -15.65
C LEU A 46 -3.38 -6.21 -16.71
N GLY A 47 -3.62 -7.07 -17.72
CA GLY A 47 -2.68 -7.30 -18.81
C GLY A 47 -2.97 -6.50 -20.08
N GLY A 48 -1.95 -6.23 -20.88
CA GLY A 48 -2.07 -5.67 -22.24
C GLY A 48 -2.11 -6.75 -23.30
N SER A 49 -1.17 -7.67 -23.30
CA SER A 49 -1.05 -8.74 -24.27
C SER A 49 -1.46 -10.11 -23.75
N GLY A 50 -1.85 -10.21 -22.48
CA GLY A 50 -2.31 -11.45 -21.87
C GLY A 50 -1.93 -11.58 -20.40
N ILE A 51 -2.41 -12.65 -19.78
CA ILE A 51 -2.01 -13.10 -18.45
C ILE A 51 -1.60 -14.57 -18.58
N ALA A 52 -0.45 -14.93 -18.00
CA ALA A 52 0.05 -16.30 -18.00
C ALA A 52 0.34 -16.76 -16.57
N ASN A 53 -0.16 -17.92 -16.19
CA ASN A 53 0.11 -18.51 -14.90
C ASN A 53 0.79 -19.88 -15.07
N ALA A 54 1.84 -20.10 -14.28
CA ALA A 54 2.44 -21.41 -14.05
C ALA A 54 2.30 -21.77 -12.59
N GLY A 55 1.86 -22.99 -12.27
CA GLY A 55 1.67 -23.44 -10.90
C GLY A 55 0.41 -22.90 -10.23
N THR A 56 0.40 -22.81 -8.91
CA THR A 56 -0.77 -22.46 -8.10
C THR A 56 -0.66 -21.03 -7.62
N THR A 57 -1.46 -20.11 -8.17
CA THR A 57 -1.46 -18.68 -7.82
C THR A 57 -2.78 -18.27 -7.17
N THR A 58 -2.71 -17.42 -6.16
CA THR A 58 -3.89 -16.80 -5.53
C THR A 58 -3.95 -15.33 -5.93
N ILE A 59 -5.09 -14.90 -6.50
CA ILE A 59 -5.33 -13.50 -6.88
C ILE A 59 -6.52 -12.96 -6.08
N ASN A 60 -6.27 -11.90 -5.31
CA ASN A 60 -7.27 -11.21 -4.50
C ASN A 60 -7.64 -9.88 -5.15
N GLY A 61 -8.68 -9.89 -5.96
CA GLY A 61 -9.19 -8.77 -6.75
C GLY A 61 -9.52 -9.20 -8.17
N ASP A 62 -9.95 -8.24 -8.98
CA ASP A 62 -10.40 -8.51 -10.34
C ASP A 62 -9.22 -8.78 -11.30
N VAL A 63 -9.51 -9.50 -12.38
CA VAL A 63 -8.52 -9.75 -13.44
C VAL A 63 -9.11 -9.42 -14.81
N GLY A 64 -8.26 -8.92 -15.70
CA GLY A 64 -8.63 -8.66 -17.08
C GLY A 64 -7.43 -8.44 -17.99
N THR A 65 -7.63 -8.56 -19.28
CA THR A 65 -6.60 -8.31 -20.28
C THR A 65 -7.20 -7.77 -21.57
N PHE A 66 -6.64 -6.65 -22.06
CA PHE A 66 -7.08 -5.97 -23.28
C PHE A 66 -5.90 -5.19 -23.90
N PRO A 67 -5.71 -5.16 -25.23
CA PRO A 67 -6.64 -5.65 -26.27
C PRO A 67 -6.61 -7.19 -26.48
N THR A 68 -5.61 -7.89 -26.01
CA THR A 68 -5.49 -9.33 -26.20
C THR A 68 -6.09 -10.08 -25.02
N ALA A 69 -7.24 -10.69 -25.19
CA ALA A 69 -7.98 -11.38 -24.12
C ALA A 69 -7.46 -12.82 -23.87
N THR A 70 -6.15 -13.01 -23.79
CA THR A 70 -5.51 -14.33 -23.58
C THR A 70 -5.17 -14.53 -22.10
N MET A 71 -5.68 -15.60 -21.51
CA MET A 71 -5.37 -16.01 -20.14
C MET A 71 -4.97 -17.48 -20.12
N GLY A 72 -3.66 -17.73 -19.98
CA GLY A 72 -3.09 -19.09 -19.91
C GLY A 72 -2.92 -19.56 -18.48
N GLY A 73 -3.09 -20.86 -18.22
CA GLY A 73 -2.83 -21.47 -16.91
C GLY A 73 -3.84 -21.14 -15.80
N PHE A 74 -5.00 -20.58 -16.12
CA PHE A 74 -6.01 -20.17 -15.13
C PHE A 74 -6.70 -21.32 -14.40
N GLY A 75 -6.57 -22.56 -14.86
CA GLY A 75 -7.14 -23.74 -14.19
C GLY A 75 -6.55 -24.04 -12.80
N THR A 76 -5.40 -23.46 -12.48
CA THR A 76 -4.71 -23.59 -11.18
C THR A 76 -4.70 -22.28 -10.39
N VAL A 77 -5.40 -21.25 -10.86
CA VAL A 77 -5.53 -19.97 -10.16
C VAL A 77 -6.71 -20.02 -9.19
N THR A 78 -6.48 -19.61 -7.94
CA THR A 78 -7.54 -19.29 -7.00
C THR A 78 -7.85 -17.79 -7.16
N LEU A 79 -8.98 -17.45 -7.77
CA LEU A 79 -9.40 -16.08 -7.99
C LEU A 79 -10.46 -15.67 -6.95
N ASN A 80 -10.13 -14.71 -6.11
CA ASN A 80 -11.03 -14.04 -5.16
C ASN A 80 -11.44 -12.67 -5.74
N GLY A 81 -12.17 -12.69 -6.83
CA GLY A 81 -12.60 -11.52 -7.60
C GLY A 81 -13.31 -11.95 -8.88
N THR A 82 -13.45 -11.02 -9.80
CA THR A 82 -14.14 -11.23 -11.09
C THR A 82 -13.13 -11.29 -12.23
N ASN A 83 -13.29 -12.28 -13.11
CA ASN A 83 -12.58 -12.32 -14.38
C ASN A 83 -13.42 -11.60 -15.44
N TYR A 84 -13.04 -10.38 -15.82
CA TYR A 84 -13.71 -9.56 -16.83
C TYR A 84 -13.24 -9.87 -18.26
N GLY A 85 -12.22 -10.73 -18.43
CA GLY A 85 -11.65 -11.01 -19.75
C GLY A 85 -11.21 -9.74 -20.46
N GLY A 86 -11.56 -9.61 -21.75
CA GLY A 86 -11.33 -8.41 -22.57
C GLY A 86 -12.57 -7.54 -22.77
N GLY A 87 -13.58 -7.65 -21.90
CA GLY A 87 -14.84 -6.93 -22.00
C GLY A 87 -14.74 -5.40 -21.82
N PRO A 88 -15.87 -4.68 -21.97
CA PRO A 88 -15.88 -3.21 -21.90
C PRO A 88 -15.35 -2.64 -20.57
N PHE A 89 -15.57 -3.33 -19.46
CA PHE A 89 -15.05 -2.90 -18.16
C PHE A 89 -13.52 -2.92 -18.13
N THR A 90 -12.90 -3.99 -18.67
CA THR A 90 -11.44 -4.08 -18.83
C THR A 90 -10.90 -3.02 -19.78
N GLN A 91 -11.64 -2.71 -20.87
CA GLN A 91 -11.24 -1.65 -21.81
C GLN A 91 -11.19 -0.28 -21.11
N ASN A 92 -12.19 0.05 -20.31
CA ASN A 92 -12.21 1.29 -19.52
C ASN A 92 -11.07 1.31 -18.51
N ALA A 93 -10.82 0.20 -17.80
CA ALA A 93 -9.71 0.09 -16.88
C ALA A 93 -8.35 0.32 -17.54
N LYS A 94 -8.17 -0.10 -18.80
CA LYS A 94 -6.95 0.17 -19.58
C LYS A 94 -6.80 1.64 -19.93
N ILE A 95 -7.88 2.35 -20.21
CA ILE A 95 -7.87 3.80 -20.47
C ILE A 95 -7.48 4.55 -19.20
N ASP A 96 -8.09 4.18 -18.06
CA ASP A 96 -7.81 4.79 -16.77
C ASP A 96 -6.37 4.49 -16.32
N LEU A 97 -5.89 3.26 -16.50
CA LEU A 97 -4.49 2.90 -16.25
C LEU A 97 -3.51 3.74 -17.07
N ASN A 98 -3.79 3.97 -18.36
CA ASN A 98 -2.94 4.82 -19.20
C ASN A 98 -2.92 6.27 -18.69
N THR A 99 -4.05 6.78 -18.22
CA THR A 99 -4.17 8.10 -17.62
C THR A 99 -3.36 8.18 -16.32
N ALA A 100 -3.52 7.18 -15.44
CA ALA A 100 -2.77 7.09 -14.18
C ALA A 100 -1.26 7.00 -14.41
N TYR A 101 -0.83 6.18 -15.37
CA TYR A 101 0.57 6.05 -15.77
C TYR A 101 1.14 7.39 -16.25
N THR A 102 0.43 8.08 -17.15
CA THR A 102 0.88 9.36 -17.69
C THR A 102 0.93 10.46 -16.61
N ASN A 103 -0.05 10.45 -15.71
CA ASN A 103 -0.04 11.35 -14.55
C ASN A 103 1.17 11.07 -13.65
N ALA A 104 1.46 9.79 -13.35
CA ALA A 104 2.61 9.43 -12.54
C ALA A 104 3.94 9.90 -13.16
N VAL A 105 4.12 9.76 -14.48
CA VAL A 105 5.29 10.28 -15.21
C VAL A 105 5.39 11.81 -15.10
N GLY A 106 4.26 12.52 -15.14
CA GLY A 106 4.21 13.98 -15.18
C GLY A 106 4.48 14.68 -13.84
N ILE A 107 4.53 13.95 -12.72
CA ILE A 107 4.76 14.54 -11.40
C ILE A 107 6.25 14.86 -11.23
N SER A 108 6.53 16.10 -10.78
CA SER A 108 7.91 16.50 -10.51
C SER A 108 8.52 15.71 -9.37
N PRO A 109 9.71 15.11 -9.53
CA PRO A 109 10.36 14.34 -8.49
C PRO A 109 10.83 15.21 -7.33
N THR A 110 10.73 14.68 -6.12
CA THR A 110 11.32 15.25 -4.90
C THR A 110 12.76 14.80 -4.70
N ALA A 111 13.12 13.64 -5.25
CA ALA A 111 14.47 13.11 -5.25
C ALA A 111 14.79 12.47 -6.61
N ILE A 112 16.02 12.70 -7.10
CA ILE A 112 16.52 12.12 -8.34
C ILE A 112 17.76 11.30 -7.99
N TYR A 113 17.78 10.06 -8.46
CA TYR A 113 18.88 9.13 -8.27
C TYR A 113 19.72 8.98 -9.54
N ASP A 114 20.94 8.54 -9.36
CA ASP A 114 21.82 8.17 -10.48
C ASP A 114 21.25 6.93 -11.21
N PRO A 115 21.51 6.79 -12.52
CA PRO A 115 20.99 5.66 -13.28
C PRO A 115 21.37 4.30 -12.69
N ILE A 116 20.37 3.39 -12.60
CA ILE A 116 20.48 2.04 -12.04
C ILE A 116 20.74 2.09 -10.52
N PHE A 117 19.77 2.64 -9.78
CA PHE A 117 19.90 2.82 -8.34
C PHE A 117 19.22 1.68 -7.56
N ASP A 118 19.93 1.14 -6.56
CA ASP A 118 19.38 0.12 -5.65
C ASP A 118 18.77 0.80 -4.40
N LEU A 119 17.48 0.60 -4.23
CA LEU A 119 16.71 1.11 -3.08
C LEU A 119 16.86 0.22 -1.84
N GLY A 120 17.50 -0.95 -1.95
CA GLY A 120 17.71 -1.87 -0.85
C GLY A 120 18.47 -1.25 0.32
N GLY A 121 18.01 -1.51 1.54
CA GLY A 121 18.58 -0.96 2.77
C GLY A 121 18.16 0.47 3.11
N LEU A 122 17.40 1.16 2.23
CA LEU A 122 16.95 2.52 2.49
C LEU A 122 15.69 2.57 3.35
N ILE A 123 15.53 3.70 4.06
CA ILE A 123 14.28 4.12 4.71
C ILE A 123 13.85 5.40 4.02
N LEU A 124 12.71 5.35 3.33
CA LEU A 124 12.21 6.47 2.55
C LEU A 124 10.91 7.03 3.13
N THR A 125 10.85 8.34 3.24
CA THR A 125 9.65 9.09 3.63
C THR A 125 8.76 9.33 2.40
N PRO A 126 7.51 9.82 2.57
CA PRO A 126 6.63 10.13 1.43
C PRO A 126 7.29 11.08 0.42
N GLY A 127 7.09 10.79 -0.87
CA GLY A 127 7.70 11.60 -1.93
C GLY A 127 7.65 10.97 -3.30
N VAL A 128 8.25 11.67 -4.26
CA VAL A 128 8.38 11.23 -5.66
C VAL A 128 9.85 11.00 -5.95
N TYR A 129 10.20 9.78 -6.27
CA TYR A 129 11.57 9.29 -6.45
C TYR A 129 11.77 8.93 -7.92
N ASN A 130 12.76 9.51 -8.55
CA ASN A 130 13.00 9.31 -9.97
C ASN A 130 14.39 8.71 -10.21
N ASP A 131 14.44 7.72 -11.10
CA ASP A 131 15.66 7.23 -11.74
C ASP A 131 15.43 7.25 -13.26
N SER A 132 16.30 7.89 -14.00
CA SER A 132 16.19 7.99 -15.46
C SER A 132 16.38 6.63 -16.18
N SER A 133 16.81 5.61 -15.47
CA SER A 133 16.99 4.25 -15.95
C SER A 133 16.17 3.26 -15.11
N SER A 134 16.74 2.62 -14.11
CA SER A 134 16.12 1.46 -13.46
C SER A 134 16.26 1.51 -11.94
N PHE A 135 15.21 1.14 -11.22
CA PHE A 135 15.32 0.84 -9.82
C PHE A 135 15.58 -0.65 -9.58
N GLY A 136 16.53 -0.91 -8.67
CA GLY A 136 16.74 -2.21 -8.05
C GLY A 136 16.23 -2.23 -6.61
N ILE A 137 15.86 -3.41 -6.09
CA ILE A 137 15.61 -3.63 -4.68
C ILE A 137 16.33 -4.89 -4.25
N THR A 138 17.48 -4.71 -3.56
CA THR A 138 18.25 -5.81 -2.96
C THR A 138 18.06 -5.81 -1.45
N GLY A 139 17.47 -6.86 -0.89
CA GLY A 139 17.14 -6.92 0.53
C GLY A 139 15.89 -6.11 0.89
N THR A 140 15.95 -5.26 1.91
CA THR A 140 14.76 -4.59 2.45
C THR A 140 14.74 -3.10 2.12
N LEU A 141 13.65 -2.64 1.48
CA LEU A 141 13.27 -1.23 1.41
C LEU A 141 12.21 -0.94 2.47
N THR A 142 12.40 0.11 3.27
CA THR A 142 11.42 0.55 4.28
C THR A 142 10.76 1.85 3.84
N LEU A 143 9.42 1.88 3.81
CA LEU A 143 8.63 3.08 3.56
C LEU A 143 8.00 3.53 4.88
N ASP A 144 8.42 4.71 5.35
CA ASP A 144 8.01 5.26 6.66
C ASP A 144 7.05 6.43 6.46
N ALA A 145 5.78 6.23 6.80
CA ALA A 145 4.73 7.25 6.69
C ALA A 145 4.81 8.34 7.76
N GLN A 146 5.73 8.22 8.72
CA GLN A 146 5.88 9.19 9.80
C GLN A 146 4.58 9.48 10.59
N GLY A 147 3.65 8.54 10.59
CA GLY A 147 2.34 8.65 11.25
C GLY A 147 1.21 9.18 10.36
N ASP A 148 1.47 9.53 9.10
CA ASP A 148 0.42 9.95 8.16
C ASP A 148 -0.12 8.75 7.35
N PRO A 149 -1.36 8.28 7.58
CA PRO A 149 -1.95 7.18 6.82
C PRO A 149 -2.26 7.53 5.36
N ASN A 150 -2.22 8.82 4.99
CA ASN A 150 -2.41 9.29 3.62
C ASN A 150 -1.07 9.55 2.89
N ALA A 151 0.04 9.19 3.51
CA ALA A 151 1.35 9.30 2.91
C ALA A 151 1.43 8.56 1.56
N VAL A 152 2.04 9.19 0.55
CA VAL A 152 2.13 8.66 -0.82
C VAL A 152 3.58 8.56 -1.26
N TRP A 153 3.93 7.46 -1.91
CA TRP A 153 5.20 7.25 -2.58
C TRP A 153 4.96 6.99 -4.07
N ILE A 154 5.71 7.68 -4.90
CA ILE A 154 5.72 7.45 -6.34
C ILE A 154 7.16 7.22 -6.78
N PHE A 155 7.42 6.04 -7.32
CA PHE A 155 8.71 5.69 -7.91
C PHE A 155 8.59 5.75 -9.43
N GLN A 156 9.40 6.58 -10.06
CA GLN A 156 9.43 6.77 -11.52
C GLN A 156 10.71 6.12 -12.06
N ALA A 157 10.61 4.90 -12.55
CA ALA A 157 11.71 4.23 -13.25
C ALA A 157 11.61 4.50 -14.75
N GLY A 158 12.63 5.12 -15.34
CA GLY A 158 12.67 5.41 -16.78
C GLY A 158 12.74 4.13 -17.65
N SER A 159 13.17 3.00 -17.07
CA SER A 159 13.25 1.71 -17.74
C SER A 159 12.64 0.59 -16.91
N THR A 160 13.41 -0.13 -16.08
CA THR A 160 12.94 -1.33 -15.40
C THR A 160 12.86 -1.18 -13.89
N LEU A 161 12.00 -2.01 -13.27
CA LEU A 161 12.03 -2.31 -11.85
C LEU A 161 12.41 -3.77 -11.66
N ILE A 162 13.47 -4.03 -10.88
CA ILE A 162 13.94 -5.40 -10.64
C ILE A 162 14.15 -5.60 -9.14
N THR A 163 13.48 -6.60 -8.57
CA THR A 163 13.78 -7.02 -7.21
C THR A 163 14.60 -8.30 -7.21
N THR A 164 15.52 -8.45 -6.25
CA THR A 164 16.25 -9.71 -6.09
C THR A 164 15.41 -10.73 -5.31
N ALA A 165 15.83 -11.99 -5.36
CA ALA A 165 15.19 -13.03 -4.55
C ALA A 165 15.22 -12.67 -3.05
N ASN A 166 14.13 -12.98 -2.34
CA ASN A 166 13.93 -12.69 -0.91
C ASN A 166 14.00 -11.18 -0.55
N SER A 167 13.82 -10.28 -1.51
CA SER A 167 13.71 -8.86 -1.22
C SER A 167 12.36 -8.54 -0.57
N MET A 168 12.32 -7.45 0.19
CA MET A 168 11.12 -7.08 0.94
C MET A 168 10.88 -5.57 0.91
N ILE A 169 9.63 -5.16 0.74
CA ILE A 169 9.18 -3.80 1.02
C ILE A 169 8.42 -3.78 2.32
N THR A 170 8.96 -3.10 3.34
CA THR A 170 8.33 -2.98 4.65
C THR A 170 7.63 -1.63 4.78
N LEU A 171 6.35 -1.66 5.16
CA LEU A 171 5.53 -0.47 5.41
C LEU A 171 5.48 -0.21 6.91
N THR A 172 5.83 1.03 7.33
CA THR A 172 5.91 1.40 8.75
C THR A 172 5.16 2.69 9.04
N ASN A 173 4.83 2.89 10.32
CA ASN A 173 4.22 4.11 10.84
C ASN A 173 2.97 4.59 10.08
N GLY A 174 2.09 3.65 9.66
CA GLY A 174 0.85 3.96 8.96
C GLY A 174 0.94 3.94 7.44
N ALA A 175 2.09 3.60 6.84
CA ALA A 175 2.23 3.45 5.40
C ALA A 175 1.27 2.37 4.87
N GLN A 176 0.65 2.65 3.72
CA GLN A 176 -0.33 1.76 3.09
C GLN A 176 0.13 1.39 1.67
N ALA A 177 0.03 0.11 1.31
CA ALA A 177 0.40 -0.39 -0.02
C ALA A 177 -0.42 0.28 -1.14
N SER A 178 -1.68 0.62 -0.88
CA SER A 178 -2.56 1.34 -1.81
C SER A 178 -2.03 2.73 -2.21
N ASN A 179 -1.16 3.32 -1.39
CA ASN A 179 -0.58 4.65 -1.59
C ASN A 179 0.86 4.60 -2.14
N VAL A 180 1.34 3.42 -2.51
CA VAL A 180 2.65 3.22 -3.13
C VAL A 180 2.47 2.92 -4.62
N PHE A 181 3.09 3.71 -5.49
CA PHE A 181 2.98 3.58 -6.94
C PHE A 181 4.35 3.43 -7.59
N TRP A 182 4.48 2.41 -8.41
CA TRP A 182 5.68 2.10 -9.17
C TRP A 182 5.40 2.32 -10.65
N GLN A 183 5.67 3.53 -11.15
CA GLN A 183 5.63 3.79 -12.59
C GLN A 183 6.93 3.25 -13.21
N VAL A 184 6.80 2.36 -14.19
CA VAL A 184 7.91 1.63 -14.79
C VAL A 184 7.89 1.82 -16.29
N GLY A 185 8.93 2.45 -16.84
CA GLY A 185 9.02 2.83 -18.26
C GLY A 185 9.14 1.67 -19.24
N SER A 186 9.45 0.46 -18.72
CA SER A 186 9.46 -0.78 -19.49
C SER A 186 8.80 -1.90 -18.71
N SER A 187 9.56 -2.83 -18.15
CA SER A 187 9.05 -4.03 -17.48
C SER A 187 9.46 -4.09 -16.02
N ALA A 188 8.61 -4.68 -15.19
CA ALA A 188 8.93 -5.05 -13.82
C ALA A 188 9.18 -6.55 -13.71
N THR A 189 10.19 -6.93 -12.91
CA THR A 189 10.47 -8.32 -12.54
C THR A 189 10.64 -8.40 -11.03
N LEU A 190 9.76 -9.15 -10.39
CA LEU A 190 9.85 -9.43 -8.96
C LEU A 190 10.54 -10.78 -8.75
N GLY A 191 11.67 -10.75 -8.05
CA GLY A 191 12.50 -11.95 -7.84
C GLY A 191 11.84 -12.96 -6.90
N MET A 192 12.27 -14.20 -6.98
CA MET A 192 11.76 -15.35 -6.24
C MET A 192 11.61 -15.05 -4.74
N ASP A 193 10.48 -15.50 -4.16
CA ASP A 193 10.18 -15.38 -2.73
C ASP A 193 10.24 -13.94 -2.19
N SER A 194 10.11 -12.92 -3.07
CA SER A 194 10.06 -11.53 -2.63
C SER A 194 8.69 -11.15 -2.08
N ALA A 195 8.69 -10.26 -1.07
CA ALA A 195 7.50 -9.63 -0.51
C ALA A 195 7.42 -8.18 -0.98
N PHE A 196 6.58 -7.92 -1.97
CA PHE A 196 6.42 -6.63 -2.59
C PHE A 196 5.21 -5.87 -2.05
N SER A 197 5.22 -4.55 -2.12
CA SER A 197 4.10 -3.71 -1.72
C SER A 197 3.95 -2.52 -2.66
N GLY A 198 2.72 -2.32 -3.13
CA GLY A 198 2.35 -1.18 -3.96
C GLY A 198 1.84 -1.57 -5.34
N ASN A 199 1.37 -0.55 -6.07
CA ASN A 199 0.72 -0.70 -7.36
C ASN A 199 1.75 -0.53 -8.47
N ILE A 200 2.00 -1.58 -9.26
CA ILE A 200 2.93 -1.55 -10.38
C ILE A 200 2.18 -1.11 -11.64
N LEU A 201 2.59 0.03 -12.22
CA LEU A 201 2.10 0.56 -13.48
C LEU A 201 3.23 0.41 -14.50
N ALA A 202 3.31 -0.74 -15.18
CA ALA A 202 4.37 -1.01 -16.14
C ALA A 202 3.95 -0.69 -17.57
N TYR A 203 4.81 -0.01 -18.31
CA TYR A 203 4.54 0.27 -19.73
C TYR A 203 4.51 -1.01 -20.59
N THR A 204 5.36 -1.99 -20.26
CA THR A 204 5.43 -3.25 -21.01
C THR A 204 4.89 -4.41 -20.17
N SER A 205 5.72 -5.22 -19.59
CA SER A 205 5.33 -6.47 -18.92
C SER A 205 5.61 -6.46 -17.42
N ILE A 206 4.93 -7.35 -16.70
CA ILE A 206 5.22 -7.62 -15.29
C ILE A 206 5.43 -9.13 -15.16
N THR A 207 6.54 -9.52 -14.53
CA THR A 207 6.86 -10.92 -14.24
C THR A 207 7.04 -11.07 -12.73
N LEU A 208 6.29 -11.98 -12.14
CA LEU A 208 6.50 -12.45 -10.78
C LEU A 208 7.17 -13.81 -10.87
N ASP A 209 8.39 -13.91 -10.34
CA ASP A 209 9.09 -15.19 -10.21
C ASP A 209 8.46 -16.01 -9.09
N THR A 210 8.79 -17.28 -9.00
CA THR A 210 8.15 -18.24 -8.09
C THR A 210 8.08 -17.74 -6.65
N GLY A 211 6.89 -17.80 -6.05
CA GLY A 211 6.68 -17.56 -4.61
C GLY A 211 6.56 -16.10 -4.21
N VAL A 212 6.40 -15.19 -5.15
CA VAL A 212 6.21 -13.77 -4.85
C VAL A 212 4.89 -13.52 -4.12
N VAL A 213 4.95 -12.67 -3.09
CA VAL A 213 3.77 -12.11 -2.44
C VAL A 213 3.72 -10.62 -2.74
N ASP A 214 2.77 -10.21 -3.59
CA ASP A 214 2.55 -8.81 -3.94
C ASP A 214 1.31 -8.26 -3.24
N HIS A 215 1.53 -7.36 -2.28
CA HIS A 215 0.49 -6.60 -1.59
C HIS A 215 0.15 -5.34 -2.41
N GLY A 216 -0.45 -5.53 -3.57
CA GLY A 216 -0.75 -4.44 -4.49
C GLY A 216 -1.38 -4.92 -5.79
N GLN A 217 -1.09 -4.21 -6.85
CA GLN A 217 -1.66 -4.46 -8.16
C GLN A 217 -0.56 -4.62 -9.21
N ALA A 218 -0.72 -5.59 -10.10
CA ALA A 218 0.15 -5.79 -11.26
C ALA A 218 -0.56 -5.32 -12.54
N LEU A 219 -0.32 -4.06 -12.95
CA LEU A 219 -1.04 -3.39 -14.03
C LEU A 219 -0.07 -3.10 -15.20
N ALA A 220 -0.14 -3.93 -16.25
CA ALA A 220 0.68 -3.79 -17.45
C ALA A 220 -0.11 -3.11 -18.59
N LEU A 221 0.45 -2.03 -19.17
CA LEU A 221 -0.20 -1.29 -20.27
C LEU A 221 -0.19 -2.08 -21.57
N ASN A 222 0.95 -2.58 -22.02
CA ASN A 222 1.08 -3.17 -23.36
C ASN A 222 1.48 -4.65 -23.34
N GLY A 223 2.19 -5.06 -22.30
CA GLY A 223 2.74 -6.42 -22.18
C GLY A 223 1.85 -7.37 -21.39
N ALA A 224 2.38 -8.56 -21.15
CA ALA A 224 1.73 -9.58 -20.35
C ALA A 224 2.07 -9.42 -18.86
N VAL A 225 1.20 -10.02 -18.02
CA VAL A 225 1.51 -10.28 -16.61
C VAL A 225 1.70 -11.79 -16.45
N SER A 226 2.82 -12.22 -15.85
CA SER A 226 3.19 -13.62 -15.69
C SER A 226 3.41 -13.97 -14.22
N PHE A 227 2.91 -15.14 -13.81
CA PHE A 227 2.95 -15.65 -12.43
C PHE A 227 3.50 -17.07 -12.36
N ASN A 228 4.05 -17.43 -11.18
CA ASN A 228 4.49 -18.77 -10.89
C ASN A 228 4.41 -19.09 -9.37
N ASN A 229 3.29 -19.67 -8.92
CA ASN A 229 3.00 -19.96 -7.50
C ASN A 229 2.95 -18.71 -6.59
N ASP A 230 2.30 -17.65 -7.02
CA ASP A 230 2.33 -16.35 -6.37
C ASP A 230 1.05 -16.03 -5.59
N THR A 231 1.12 -14.97 -4.78
CA THR A 231 -0.06 -14.34 -4.21
C THR A 231 -0.06 -12.86 -4.59
N VAL A 232 -1.13 -12.40 -5.21
CA VAL A 232 -1.26 -11.01 -5.69
C VAL A 232 -2.58 -10.42 -5.22
N GLY A 233 -2.56 -9.17 -4.82
CA GLY A 233 -3.76 -8.41 -4.54
C GLY A 233 -3.67 -7.55 -3.29
N ILE A 234 -4.58 -6.62 -3.19
CA ILE A 234 -4.70 -5.74 -2.05
C ILE A 234 -5.29 -6.53 -0.89
N ILE A 235 -4.45 -6.95 0.05
CA ILE A 235 -4.94 -7.44 1.33
C ILE A 235 -5.38 -6.18 2.08
N ALA A 236 -6.69 -6.01 2.25
CA ALA A 236 -7.21 -4.93 3.08
C ALA A 236 -6.56 -5.04 4.46
N ALA A 237 -5.74 -4.04 4.82
CA ALA A 237 -5.20 -3.97 6.17
C ALA A 237 -6.38 -3.96 7.14
N PRO A 238 -6.33 -4.72 8.25
CA PRO A 238 -7.38 -4.64 9.25
C PRO A 238 -7.49 -3.19 9.70
N GLU A 239 -8.67 -2.59 9.52
CA GLU A 239 -8.94 -1.21 9.91
C GLU A 239 -8.50 -1.00 11.36
N PRO A 240 -7.61 -0.03 11.67
CA PRO A 240 -7.16 0.21 13.05
C PRO A 240 -8.31 0.45 14.03
N GLY A 241 -9.45 0.94 13.52
CA GLY A 241 -10.68 1.16 14.29
C GLY A 241 -11.35 -0.11 14.80
N SER A 242 -11.30 -1.21 14.06
CA SER A 242 -11.98 -2.46 14.44
C SER A 242 -11.32 -3.14 15.64
N MET A 243 -10.01 -3.03 15.79
CA MET A 243 -9.28 -3.56 16.95
C MET A 243 -9.50 -2.70 18.21
N MET A 244 -9.63 -1.37 18.05
CA MET A 244 -9.93 -0.48 19.20
C MET A 244 -11.34 -0.69 19.75
N ILE A 245 -12.33 -0.90 18.90
CA ILE A 245 -13.71 -1.13 19.33
C ILE A 245 -13.84 -2.46 20.08
N LEU A 246 -13.14 -3.51 19.62
CA LEU A 246 -13.13 -4.81 20.30
C LEU A 246 -12.42 -4.73 21.67
N GLY A 247 -11.32 -3.98 21.76
CA GLY A 247 -10.59 -3.75 23.03
C GLY A 247 -11.39 -2.94 24.05
N CYS A 248 -12.04 -1.87 23.63
CA CYS A 248 -12.90 -1.05 24.50
C CYS A 248 -14.16 -1.79 24.96
N GLY A 249 -14.78 -2.60 24.07
CA GLY A 249 -15.94 -3.42 24.42
C GLY A 249 -15.65 -4.46 25.49
N LEU A 250 -14.49 -5.12 25.42
CA LEU A 250 -14.06 -6.12 26.42
C LEU A 250 -13.70 -5.46 27.77
N ALA A 251 -13.07 -4.29 27.76
CA ALA A 251 -12.72 -3.57 28.99
C ALA A 251 -13.97 -3.09 29.75
N THR A 252 -15.01 -2.61 29.05
CA THR A 252 -16.28 -2.20 29.68
C THR A 252 -17.04 -3.41 30.25
N LEU A 253 -17.00 -4.57 29.60
CA LEU A 253 -17.66 -5.79 30.11
C LEU A 253 -17.02 -6.31 31.39
N VAL A 254 -15.68 -6.20 31.52
CA VAL A 254 -14.95 -6.62 32.73
C VAL A 254 -15.23 -5.68 33.90
N VAL A 255 -15.35 -4.36 33.67
CA VAL A 255 -15.68 -3.39 34.71
C VAL A 255 -17.12 -3.56 35.21
N PHE A 256 -18.07 -3.87 34.32
CA PHE A 256 -19.47 -4.11 34.70
C PHE A 256 -19.62 -5.39 35.53
N ARG A 257 -18.92 -6.49 35.21
CA ARG A 257 -18.94 -7.73 35.99
C ARG A 257 -18.38 -7.59 37.40
N ARG A 258 -17.44 -6.66 37.65
CA ARG A 258 -16.88 -6.41 38.99
C ARG A 258 -17.77 -5.53 39.90
N ARG A 259 -18.82 -4.90 39.36
CA ARG A 259 -19.77 -4.10 40.15
C ARG A 259 -21.04 -4.87 40.56
N LEU A 260 -21.18 -6.12 40.06
CA LEU A 260 -22.33 -6.98 40.33
C LEU A 260 -21.97 -8.20 41.18
N ALA A 261 -20.72 -8.31 41.65
CA ALA A 261 -20.25 -9.26 42.64
C ALA A 261 -19.82 -8.49 43.91
#